data_fecc0ca80f8e32d485b537ae0a528beb
#
_entry.id   fecc0ca80f8e32d485b537ae0a528beb
#
_cell.length_a   1.000
_cell.length_b   1.000
_cell.length_c   1.000
_cell.angle_alpha   90.00
_cell.angle_beta   90.00
_cell.angle_gamma   90.00
#
_symmetry.space_group_name_H-M   'P 1'
#
loop_
_entity.id
_entity.type
_entity.pdbx_description
1 polymer ?
#
loop_
_entity_poly.entity_id
_entity_poly.type
_entity_poly.pdbx_seq_one_letter_code
_entity_poly.pdbx_strand_id
1 'polypeptide(L)'
;MQKLISRISDYNTSMDNGKSAKKSAKITTKTGDNGTTGLLFGGRVLKSDARVEAFGTIDEAVSSLGLARALISDPEVKSIVETLQRDLFIVAAELATLEPNRDQLVETNNVVSESMVQKVEELTDSLKENLNLPNAFVVPGDSPESSAIDVSRTLIRKAERRVVALYENKHIANRDLLRYLNRASDLAYVIGRYLDREKPFNKLN
;
A
#
# COMPACT_ATOMS: atom_id res chain seq x y z
N MET A 1 -9.89 -0.95 -10.04
CA MET A 1 -8.43 -1.20 -10.02
C MET A 1 -7.77 -0.90 -11.37
N GLN A 2 -8.08 -1.56 -12.50
CA GLN A 2 -7.45 -1.26 -13.82
C GLN A 2 -7.42 0.22 -14.22
N LYS A 3 -8.48 1.00 -13.95
CA LYS A 3 -8.52 2.45 -14.22
C LYS A 3 -7.76 3.31 -13.21
N LEU A 4 -7.53 2.81 -12.02
CA LEU A 4 -6.73 3.48 -11.01
C LEU A 4 -5.24 3.35 -11.37
N ILE A 5 -4.83 2.17 -11.81
CA ILE A 5 -3.45 1.84 -12.20
C ILE A 5 -3.08 2.50 -13.54
N SER A 6 -3.99 2.56 -14.55
CA SER A 6 -3.76 3.31 -15.78
C SER A 6 -3.59 4.83 -15.53
N ARG A 7 -4.21 5.38 -14.49
CA ARG A 7 -4.01 6.77 -14.08
C ARG A 7 -2.64 7.03 -13.44
N ILE A 8 -1.99 6.03 -12.84
CA ILE A 8 -0.61 6.17 -12.35
C ILE A 8 0.35 6.35 -13.52
N SER A 9 0.17 5.63 -14.61
CA SER A 9 0.91 5.83 -15.87
C SER A 9 0.66 7.22 -16.49
N ASP A 10 -0.59 7.68 -16.49
CA ASP A 10 -0.98 8.98 -17.07
C ASP A 10 -0.50 10.18 -16.22
N TYR A 11 -0.31 9.99 -14.91
CA TYR A 11 0.16 11.05 -14.00
C TYR A 11 1.63 11.39 -14.20
N ASN A 12 2.46 10.44 -14.60
CA ASN A 12 3.88 10.67 -14.90
C ASN A 12 4.11 11.27 -16.30
N THR A 13 3.12 11.20 -17.20
CA THR A 13 3.23 11.70 -18.59
C THR A 13 2.58 13.08 -18.83
N SER A 14 1.85 13.66 -17.87
CA SER A 14 1.06 14.89 -18.10
C SER A 14 1.73 16.19 -17.67
N MET A 15 3.06 16.30 -17.79
CA MET A 15 3.76 17.58 -17.74
C MET A 15 4.02 18.17 -19.13
N ASP A 16 3.18 17.89 -20.12
CA ASP A 16 3.28 18.57 -21.41
C ASP A 16 1.92 18.99 -22.00
N ASN A 17 1.93 20.18 -22.56
CA ASN A 17 0.82 21.01 -23.02
C ASN A 17 -0.11 20.36 -24.06
N GLY A 18 -1.43 20.60 -23.93
CA GLY A 18 -2.32 20.55 -25.09
C GLY A 18 -3.75 20.10 -24.78
N LYS A 19 -4.71 20.98 -24.99
CA LYS A 19 -6.16 20.80 -24.90
C LYS A 19 -6.64 19.48 -25.53
N SER A 20 -6.90 18.46 -24.74
CA SER A 20 -7.63 17.26 -25.15
C SER A 20 -8.96 17.22 -24.38
N ALA A 21 -10.07 17.05 -25.11
CA ALA A 21 -11.40 16.92 -24.55
C ALA A 21 -11.41 15.79 -23.49
N LYS A 22 -11.75 16.12 -22.23
CA LYS A 22 -11.86 15.15 -21.12
C LYS A 22 -12.92 14.10 -21.46
N LYS A 23 -12.53 12.96 -22.01
CA LYS A 23 -13.38 11.77 -22.01
C LYS A 23 -13.59 11.36 -20.54
N SER A 24 -14.80 11.52 -20.00
CA SER A 24 -15.13 11.04 -18.67
C SER A 24 -14.86 9.52 -18.58
N ALA A 25 -14.11 9.11 -17.57
CA ALA A 25 -13.79 7.71 -17.42
C ALA A 25 -15.08 6.91 -17.11
N LYS A 26 -15.42 5.95 -17.97
CA LYS A 26 -16.56 5.05 -17.76
C LYS A 26 -16.25 4.14 -16.56
N ILE A 27 -16.91 4.34 -15.41
CA ILE A 27 -16.66 3.60 -14.18
C ILE A 27 -17.24 2.18 -14.28
N THR A 28 -18.48 2.05 -14.71
CA THR A 28 -19.16 0.76 -14.88
C THR A 28 -18.90 0.21 -16.28
N THR A 29 -18.08 -0.84 -16.38
CA THR A 29 -17.72 -1.49 -17.65
C THR A 29 -18.52 -2.75 -17.94
N LYS A 30 -19.14 -3.37 -16.91
CA LYS A 30 -19.88 -4.64 -16.96
C LYS A 30 -19.03 -5.85 -17.41
N THR A 31 -17.72 -5.69 -17.62
CA THR A 31 -16.83 -6.75 -18.10
C THR A 31 -16.49 -7.78 -17.02
N GLY A 32 -16.85 -7.52 -15.77
CA GLY A 32 -16.60 -8.40 -14.62
C GLY A 32 -17.83 -9.11 -14.08
N ASP A 33 -19.01 -9.00 -14.74
CA ASP A 33 -20.29 -9.53 -14.23
C ASP A 33 -20.34 -11.08 -14.30
N ASN A 34 -19.46 -11.69 -15.08
CA ASN A 34 -19.27 -13.14 -15.17
C ASN A 34 -18.32 -13.71 -14.10
N GLY A 35 -17.96 -12.96 -13.05
CA GLY A 35 -17.06 -13.41 -11.98
C GLY A 35 -15.57 -13.37 -12.34
N THR A 36 -15.19 -12.78 -13.49
CA THR A 36 -13.79 -12.61 -13.88
C THR A 36 -13.35 -11.16 -13.76
N THR A 37 -12.04 -10.94 -13.65
CA THR A 37 -11.41 -9.60 -13.70
C THR A 37 -10.20 -9.60 -14.62
N GLY A 38 -9.93 -8.45 -15.24
CA GLY A 38 -8.70 -8.26 -16.03
C GLY A 38 -7.51 -7.96 -15.12
N LEU A 39 -6.34 -8.38 -15.55
CA LEU A 39 -5.06 -8.00 -14.95
C LEU A 39 -4.42 -6.83 -15.71
N LEU A 40 -3.40 -6.24 -15.13
CA LEU A 40 -2.62 -5.18 -15.77
C LEU A 40 -1.82 -5.78 -16.94
N PHE A 41 -1.74 -5.07 -18.05
CA PHE A 41 -1.10 -5.49 -19.31
C PHE A 41 -1.68 -6.77 -19.95
N GLY A 42 -2.89 -7.16 -19.56
CA GLY A 42 -3.62 -8.27 -20.19
C GLY A 42 -3.75 -9.50 -19.30
N GLY A 43 -4.54 -10.45 -19.83
CA GLY A 43 -4.96 -11.61 -19.06
C GLY A 43 -6.23 -11.34 -18.25
N ARG A 44 -6.97 -12.41 -17.96
CA ARG A 44 -8.15 -12.41 -17.08
C ARG A 44 -8.11 -13.62 -16.17
N VAL A 45 -8.52 -13.40 -14.93
CA VAL A 45 -8.58 -14.44 -13.89
C VAL A 45 -9.95 -14.40 -13.19
N LEU A 46 -10.27 -15.42 -12.43
CA LEU A 46 -11.43 -15.38 -11.55
C LEU A 46 -11.24 -14.31 -10.46
N LYS A 47 -12.31 -13.68 -10.04
CA LYS A 47 -12.27 -12.74 -8.91
C LYS A 47 -11.86 -13.39 -7.59
N SER A 48 -12.01 -14.72 -7.49
CA SER A 48 -11.57 -15.54 -6.36
C SER A 48 -10.11 -16.02 -6.46
N ASP A 49 -9.36 -15.60 -7.49
CA ASP A 49 -7.94 -15.93 -7.63
C ASP A 49 -7.12 -15.33 -6.47
N ALA A 50 -6.14 -16.09 -5.96
CA ALA A 50 -5.28 -15.66 -4.85
C ALA A 50 -4.56 -14.33 -5.14
N ARG A 51 -4.24 -14.04 -6.40
CA ARG A 51 -3.64 -12.79 -6.85
C ARG A 51 -4.61 -11.61 -6.68
N VAL A 52 -5.88 -11.82 -7.05
CA VAL A 52 -6.95 -10.81 -6.88
C VAL A 52 -7.17 -10.51 -5.42
N GLU A 53 -7.19 -11.54 -4.59
CA GLU A 53 -7.32 -11.42 -3.15
C GLU A 53 -6.13 -10.67 -2.52
N ALA A 54 -4.91 -10.90 -3.01
CA ALA A 54 -3.72 -10.19 -2.53
C ALA A 54 -3.78 -8.69 -2.84
N PHE A 55 -3.96 -8.30 -4.11
CA PHE A 55 -4.04 -6.89 -4.45
C PHE A 55 -5.33 -6.21 -3.94
N GLY A 56 -6.41 -6.96 -3.76
CA GLY A 56 -7.63 -6.48 -3.09
C GLY A 56 -7.36 -6.11 -1.63
N THR A 57 -6.57 -6.92 -0.92
CA THR A 57 -6.16 -6.61 0.45
C THR A 57 -5.22 -5.38 0.53
N ILE A 58 -4.38 -5.16 -0.50
CA ILE A 58 -3.61 -3.90 -0.60
C ILE A 58 -4.56 -2.70 -0.74
N ASP A 59 -5.62 -2.82 -1.54
CA ASP A 59 -6.63 -1.75 -1.70
C ASP A 59 -7.37 -1.43 -0.38
N GLU A 60 -7.69 -2.46 0.41
CA GLU A 60 -8.21 -2.28 1.78
C GLU A 60 -7.23 -1.47 2.65
N ALA A 61 -5.92 -1.80 2.60
CA ALA A 61 -4.88 -1.11 3.36
C ALA A 61 -4.72 0.35 2.92
N VAL A 62 -4.70 0.62 1.60
CA VAL A 62 -4.63 1.99 1.03
C VAL A 62 -5.84 2.82 1.46
N SER A 63 -7.04 2.24 1.42
CA SER A 63 -8.28 2.92 1.83
C SER A 63 -8.28 3.25 3.32
N SER A 64 -7.82 2.31 4.16
CA SER A 64 -7.68 2.52 5.60
C SER A 64 -6.63 3.58 5.95
N LEU A 65 -5.48 3.59 5.26
CA LEU A 65 -4.48 4.66 5.39
C LEU A 65 -5.05 6.02 4.97
N GLY A 66 -5.95 6.06 3.98
CA GLY A 66 -6.68 7.26 3.58
C GLY A 66 -7.55 7.82 4.70
N LEU A 67 -8.26 6.95 5.42
CA LEU A 67 -9.03 7.33 6.61
C LEU A 67 -8.09 7.87 7.71
N ALA A 68 -7.01 7.16 8.01
CA ALA A 68 -6.03 7.60 9.00
C ALA A 68 -5.45 8.98 8.64
N ARG A 69 -5.03 9.18 7.37
CA ARG A 69 -4.49 10.44 6.88
C ARG A 69 -5.48 11.61 7.02
N ALA A 70 -6.78 11.35 6.85
CA ALA A 70 -7.81 12.38 7.03
C ALA A 70 -7.95 12.84 8.49
N LEU A 71 -7.70 11.94 9.45
CA LEU A 71 -7.76 12.23 10.89
C LEU A 71 -6.49 12.90 11.41
N ILE A 72 -5.32 12.58 10.88
CA ILE A 72 -4.02 13.13 11.30
C ILE A 72 -3.99 14.65 11.06
N SER A 73 -3.50 15.40 12.03
CA SER A 73 -3.32 16.86 11.90
C SER A 73 -1.88 17.24 11.50
N ASP A 74 -0.89 16.46 11.94
CA ASP A 74 0.53 16.68 11.68
C ASP A 74 0.85 16.56 10.18
N PRO A 75 1.35 17.62 9.50
CA PRO A 75 1.58 17.61 8.06
C PRO A 75 2.73 16.68 7.63
N GLU A 76 3.73 16.49 8.49
CA GLU A 76 4.84 15.59 8.21
C GLU A 76 4.38 14.14 8.23
N VAL A 77 3.63 13.75 9.25
CA VAL A 77 3.04 12.42 9.35
C VAL A 77 2.05 12.16 8.22
N LYS A 78 1.25 13.17 7.83
CA LYS A 78 0.38 13.08 6.62
C LYS A 78 1.16 12.75 5.36
N SER A 79 2.30 13.39 5.16
CA SER A 79 3.16 13.16 4.00
C SER A 79 3.74 11.75 3.98
N ILE A 80 4.15 11.24 5.15
CA ILE A 80 4.64 9.87 5.29
C ILE A 80 3.53 8.86 4.95
N VAL A 81 2.32 9.05 5.49
CA VAL A 81 1.17 8.18 5.20
C VAL A 81 0.78 8.23 3.72
N GLU A 82 0.84 9.41 3.08
CA GLU A 82 0.61 9.52 1.63
C GLU A 82 1.68 8.78 0.82
N THR A 83 2.94 8.83 1.24
CA THR A 83 4.02 8.05 0.62
C THR A 83 3.73 6.56 0.71
N LEU A 84 3.34 6.03 1.88
CA LEU A 84 2.92 4.64 2.02
C LEU A 84 1.76 4.26 1.09
N GLN A 85 0.76 5.13 0.95
CA GLN A 85 -0.36 4.88 0.04
C GLN A 85 0.11 4.77 -1.42
N ARG A 86 1.00 5.67 -1.87
CA ARG A 86 1.56 5.66 -3.23
C ARG A 86 2.38 4.41 -3.49
N ASP A 87 3.23 4.04 -2.56
CA ASP A 87 4.05 2.84 -2.66
C ASP A 87 3.20 1.56 -2.69
N LEU A 88 2.12 1.50 -1.90
CA LEU A 88 1.19 0.37 -1.94
C LEU A 88 0.44 0.26 -3.28
N PHE A 89 0.24 1.35 -4.02
CA PHE A 89 -0.25 1.26 -5.40
C PHE A 89 0.77 0.59 -6.33
N ILE A 90 2.08 0.82 -6.14
CA ILE A 90 3.14 0.12 -6.88
C ILE A 90 3.09 -1.38 -6.54
N VAL A 91 2.98 -1.73 -5.24
CA VAL A 91 2.78 -3.11 -4.80
C VAL A 91 1.56 -3.75 -5.49
N ALA A 92 0.41 -3.07 -5.50
CA ALA A 92 -0.81 -3.56 -6.14
C ALA A 92 -0.64 -3.74 -7.66
N ALA A 93 0.08 -2.84 -8.34
CA ALA A 93 0.37 -2.94 -9.76
C ALA A 93 1.23 -4.16 -10.08
N GLU A 94 2.28 -4.40 -9.30
CA GLU A 94 3.14 -5.57 -9.48
C GLU A 94 2.37 -6.87 -9.21
N LEU A 95 1.53 -6.93 -8.18
CA LEU A 95 0.67 -8.07 -7.91
C LEU A 95 -0.39 -8.30 -9.01
N ALA A 96 -0.90 -7.24 -9.63
CA ALA A 96 -1.87 -7.31 -10.72
C ALA A 96 -1.24 -7.63 -12.09
N THR A 97 0.07 -7.84 -12.16
CA THR A 97 0.81 -8.13 -13.39
C THR A 97 1.29 -9.59 -13.38
N LEU A 98 1.10 -10.29 -14.50
CA LEU A 98 1.67 -11.62 -14.70
C LEU A 98 3.16 -11.53 -15.01
N GLU A 99 3.96 -12.52 -14.56
CA GLU A 99 5.41 -12.54 -14.78
C GLU A 99 5.84 -12.28 -16.24
N PRO A 100 5.18 -12.83 -17.28
CA PRO A 100 5.55 -12.53 -18.66
C PRO A 100 5.39 -11.05 -19.09
N ASN A 101 4.63 -10.26 -18.32
CA ASN A 101 4.37 -8.86 -18.60
C ASN A 101 5.12 -7.91 -17.66
N ARG A 102 5.97 -8.45 -16.78
CA ARG A 102 6.66 -7.69 -15.73
C ARG A 102 7.59 -6.61 -16.30
N ASP A 103 8.20 -6.85 -17.45
CA ASP A 103 9.09 -5.88 -18.09
C ASP A 103 8.41 -4.54 -18.37
N GLN A 104 7.10 -4.52 -18.66
CA GLN A 104 6.33 -3.30 -18.85
C GLN A 104 6.20 -2.46 -17.58
N LEU A 105 6.26 -3.09 -16.37
CA LEU A 105 6.34 -2.36 -15.10
C LEU A 105 7.73 -1.80 -14.86
N VAL A 106 8.76 -2.57 -15.20
CA VAL A 106 10.18 -2.15 -15.08
C VAL A 106 10.43 -0.90 -15.93
N GLU A 107 9.98 -0.89 -17.20
CA GLU A 107 10.09 0.25 -18.11
C GLU A 107 9.42 1.52 -17.58
N THR A 108 8.35 1.38 -16.81
CA THR A 108 7.60 2.50 -16.22
C THR A 108 8.01 2.80 -14.78
N ASN A 109 9.04 2.14 -14.26
CA ASN A 109 9.52 2.25 -12.87
C ASN A 109 8.41 2.01 -11.80
N ASN A 110 7.49 1.08 -12.11
CA ASN A 110 6.37 0.70 -11.25
C ASN A 110 6.59 -0.68 -10.61
N VAL A 111 7.82 -1.00 -10.21
CA VAL A 111 8.19 -2.21 -9.47
C VAL A 111 8.68 -1.86 -8.09
N VAL A 112 8.39 -2.72 -7.12
CA VAL A 112 8.92 -2.56 -5.77
C VAL A 112 10.42 -2.83 -5.80
N SER A 113 11.19 -1.89 -5.28
CA SER A 113 12.65 -1.90 -5.31
C SER A 113 13.25 -1.87 -3.91
N GLU A 114 14.52 -2.26 -3.82
CA GLU A 114 15.30 -2.16 -2.59
C GLU A 114 15.35 -0.70 -2.05
N SER A 115 15.40 0.30 -2.92
CA SER A 115 15.39 1.71 -2.50
C SER A 115 14.07 2.11 -1.83
N MET A 116 12.94 1.53 -2.21
CA MET A 116 11.67 1.74 -1.51
C MET A 116 11.71 1.11 -0.11
N VAL A 117 12.32 -0.06 0.03
CA VAL A 117 12.51 -0.72 1.35
C VAL A 117 13.38 0.15 2.26
N GLN A 118 14.53 0.60 1.76
CA GLN A 118 15.45 1.48 2.49
C GLN A 118 14.78 2.78 2.95
N LYS A 119 14.02 3.42 2.07
CA LYS A 119 13.28 4.64 2.41
C LYS A 119 12.28 4.44 3.56
N VAL A 120 11.57 3.31 3.59
CA VAL A 120 10.65 3.00 4.70
C VAL A 120 11.41 2.73 5.98
N GLU A 121 12.58 2.10 5.92
CA GLU A 121 13.47 1.89 7.06
C GLU A 121 13.97 3.25 7.62
N GLU A 122 14.45 4.15 6.76
CA GLU A 122 14.89 5.51 7.13
C GLU A 122 13.78 6.32 7.80
N LEU A 123 12.56 6.30 7.24
CA LEU A 123 11.41 6.98 7.83
C LEU A 123 11.04 6.40 9.21
N THR A 124 11.15 5.08 9.35
CA THR A 124 10.90 4.40 10.63
C THR A 124 11.90 4.83 11.69
N ASP A 125 13.19 4.88 11.35
CA ASP A 125 14.24 5.25 12.27
C ASP A 125 14.16 6.73 12.65
N SER A 126 13.90 7.63 11.70
CA SER A 126 13.70 9.06 11.97
C SER A 126 12.55 9.32 12.96
N LEU A 127 11.41 8.63 12.83
CA LEU A 127 10.31 8.78 13.79
C LEU A 127 10.66 8.21 15.17
N LYS A 128 11.48 7.14 15.22
CA LYS A 128 11.91 6.51 16.49
C LYS A 128 12.85 7.39 17.30
N GLU A 129 13.66 8.23 16.69
CA GLU A 129 14.59 9.13 17.40
C GLU A 129 13.89 9.98 18.46
N ASN A 130 12.62 10.33 18.21
CA ASN A 130 11.80 11.16 19.09
C ASN A 130 10.75 10.33 19.87
N LEU A 131 10.95 9.02 20.00
CA LEU A 131 9.94 8.12 20.53
C LEU A 131 10.51 7.16 21.57
N ASN A 132 9.99 7.22 22.77
CA ASN A 132 10.37 6.32 23.85
C ASN A 132 9.44 5.09 23.87
N LEU A 133 9.68 4.14 22.95
CA LEU A 133 8.85 2.94 22.83
C LEU A 133 8.96 2.06 24.08
N PRO A 134 7.82 1.61 24.64
CA PRO A 134 7.85 0.70 25.77
C PRO A 134 8.32 -0.70 25.34
N ASN A 135 9.05 -1.39 26.21
CA ASN A 135 9.35 -2.81 26.02
C ASN A 135 8.16 -3.68 26.49
N ALA A 136 6.98 -3.42 25.94
CA ALA A 136 5.73 -4.12 26.26
C ALA A 136 4.76 -3.97 25.10
N PHE A 137 3.76 -4.82 25.01
CA PHE A 137 2.66 -4.63 24.06
C PHE A 137 1.85 -3.40 24.45
N VAL A 138 1.53 -2.57 23.46
CA VAL A 138 0.66 -1.40 23.62
C VAL A 138 -0.74 -1.77 23.15
N VAL A 139 -1.73 -1.48 23.97
CA VAL A 139 -3.15 -1.65 23.62
C VAL A 139 -3.54 -0.48 22.70
N PRO A 140 -4.01 -0.73 21.46
CA PRO A 140 -4.43 0.34 20.56
C PRO A 140 -5.67 1.09 21.09
N GLY A 141 -5.82 2.39 20.76
CA GLY A 141 -7.05 3.12 21.03
C GLY A 141 -6.90 4.44 21.79
N ASP A 142 -5.68 4.99 21.92
CA ASP A 142 -5.42 6.20 22.68
C ASP A 142 -5.84 7.48 21.95
N SER A 143 -5.90 7.46 20.61
CA SER A 143 -6.47 8.52 19.77
C SER A 143 -7.15 7.97 18.52
N PRO A 144 -8.08 8.72 17.88
CA PRO A 144 -8.73 8.30 16.63
C PRO A 144 -7.72 8.07 15.51
N GLU A 145 -6.73 8.95 15.35
CA GLU A 145 -5.70 8.88 14.33
C GLU A 145 -4.77 7.68 14.52
N SER A 146 -4.29 7.43 15.75
CA SER A 146 -3.44 6.27 16.04
C SER A 146 -4.20 4.95 15.88
N SER A 147 -5.48 4.93 16.29
CA SER A 147 -6.37 3.78 16.13
C SER A 147 -6.57 3.43 14.65
N ALA A 148 -6.79 4.43 13.79
CA ALA A 148 -6.94 4.24 12.34
C ALA A 148 -5.64 3.73 11.69
N ILE A 149 -4.47 4.19 12.16
CA ILE A 149 -3.15 3.67 11.74
C ILE A 149 -2.99 2.21 12.19
N ASP A 150 -3.39 1.84 13.41
CA ASP A 150 -3.32 0.46 13.87
C ASP A 150 -4.21 -0.48 13.04
N VAL A 151 -5.40 -0.04 12.63
CA VAL A 151 -6.23 -0.79 11.66
C VAL A 151 -5.48 -0.96 10.35
N SER A 152 -4.88 0.10 9.80
CA SER A 152 -4.13 0.08 8.55
C SER A 152 -2.93 -0.89 8.64
N ARG A 153 -2.20 -0.87 9.76
CA ARG A 153 -1.11 -1.81 10.05
C ARG A 153 -1.58 -3.27 9.97
N THR A 154 -2.73 -3.59 10.55
CA THR A 154 -3.25 -4.98 10.50
C THR A 154 -3.64 -5.41 9.10
N LEU A 155 -4.14 -4.49 8.26
CA LEU A 155 -4.46 -4.75 6.85
C LEU A 155 -3.19 -4.93 6.01
N ILE A 156 -2.14 -4.12 6.24
CA ILE A 156 -0.82 -4.32 5.61
C ILE A 156 -0.28 -5.72 5.94
N ARG A 157 -0.34 -6.13 7.20
CA ARG A 157 0.07 -7.48 7.64
C ARG A 157 -0.81 -8.60 7.05
N LYS A 158 -2.09 -8.34 6.84
CA LYS A 158 -2.98 -9.27 6.13
C LYS A 158 -2.54 -9.42 4.66
N ALA A 159 -2.22 -8.31 4.00
CA ALA A 159 -1.70 -8.29 2.64
C ALA A 159 -0.35 -9.02 2.53
N GLU A 160 0.58 -8.75 3.45
CA GLU A 160 1.88 -9.44 3.53
C GLU A 160 1.71 -10.96 3.51
N ARG A 161 0.85 -11.52 4.39
CA ARG A 161 0.62 -12.97 4.43
C ARG A 161 0.09 -13.53 3.12
N ARG A 162 -0.73 -12.79 2.36
CA ARG A 162 -1.24 -13.21 1.04
C ARG A 162 -0.14 -13.15 -0.03
N VAL A 163 0.71 -12.12 0.05
CA VAL A 163 1.86 -11.99 -0.86
C VAL A 163 2.90 -13.08 -0.59
N VAL A 164 3.14 -13.44 0.67
CA VAL A 164 3.97 -14.60 1.03
C VAL A 164 3.42 -15.88 0.37
N ALA A 165 2.13 -16.12 0.43
CA ALA A 165 1.52 -17.30 -0.20
C ALA A 165 1.71 -17.31 -1.73
N LEU A 166 1.63 -16.16 -2.40
CA LEU A 166 1.92 -16.06 -3.84
C LEU A 166 3.40 -16.33 -4.15
N TYR A 167 4.31 -15.82 -3.31
CA TYR A 167 5.75 -16.02 -3.47
C TYR A 167 6.12 -17.51 -3.32
N GLU A 168 5.66 -18.15 -2.24
CA GLU A 168 5.90 -19.58 -1.99
C GLU A 168 5.38 -20.48 -3.11
N ASN A 169 4.25 -20.12 -3.72
CA ASN A 169 3.66 -20.81 -4.87
C ASN A 169 4.26 -20.37 -6.23
N LYS A 170 5.33 -19.55 -6.24
CA LYS A 170 6.04 -19.09 -7.43
C LYS A 170 5.16 -18.30 -8.43
N HIS A 171 4.11 -17.66 -7.93
CA HIS A 171 3.29 -16.74 -8.72
C HIS A 171 3.90 -15.35 -8.87
N ILE A 172 4.84 -14.99 -8.01
CA ILE A 172 5.65 -13.77 -8.04
C ILE A 172 7.11 -14.13 -7.70
N ALA A 173 8.06 -13.39 -8.27
CA ALA A 173 9.49 -13.63 -8.06
C ALA A 173 10.17 -12.53 -7.21
N ASN A 174 9.60 -11.32 -7.16
CA ASN A 174 10.21 -10.18 -6.48
C ASN A 174 10.13 -10.31 -4.95
N ARG A 175 11.27 -10.57 -4.31
CA ARG A 175 11.37 -10.68 -2.85
C ARG A 175 11.20 -9.35 -2.13
N ASP A 176 11.45 -8.22 -2.80
CA ASP A 176 11.31 -6.90 -2.19
C ASP A 176 9.85 -6.55 -1.88
N LEU A 177 8.87 -7.19 -2.54
CA LEU A 177 7.46 -7.11 -2.16
C LEU A 177 7.22 -7.54 -0.70
N LEU A 178 7.84 -8.66 -0.29
CA LEU A 178 7.70 -9.17 1.08
C LEU A 178 8.42 -8.25 2.08
N ARG A 179 9.66 -7.86 1.74
CA ARG A 179 10.47 -6.96 2.58
C ARG A 179 9.74 -5.63 2.79
N TYR A 180 9.24 -5.04 1.70
CA TYR A 180 8.53 -3.77 1.73
C TYR A 180 7.30 -3.84 2.65
N LEU A 181 6.41 -4.82 2.47
CA LEU A 181 5.20 -4.95 3.26
C LEU A 181 5.48 -5.17 4.75
N ASN A 182 6.51 -5.96 5.07
CA ASN A 182 6.96 -6.13 6.44
C ASN A 182 7.40 -4.80 7.05
N ARG A 183 8.30 -4.06 6.39
CA ARG A 183 8.77 -2.73 6.84
C ARG A 183 7.65 -1.68 6.88
N ALA A 184 6.74 -1.68 5.91
CA ALA A 184 5.57 -0.80 5.92
C ALA A 184 4.66 -1.03 7.14
N SER A 185 4.52 -2.29 7.58
CA SER A 185 3.78 -2.60 8.80
C SER A 185 4.49 -2.10 10.07
N ASP A 186 5.84 -2.15 10.10
CA ASP A 186 6.64 -1.63 11.20
C ASP A 186 6.56 -0.10 11.26
N LEU A 187 6.66 0.57 10.10
CA LEU A 187 6.48 2.03 10.01
C LEU A 187 5.08 2.44 10.49
N ALA A 188 4.03 1.73 10.06
CA ALA A 188 2.68 2.01 10.53
C ALA A 188 2.56 1.88 12.06
N TYR A 189 3.19 0.89 12.67
CA TYR A 189 3.25 0.78 14.13
C TYR A 189 3.91 2.00 14.78
N VAL A 190 5.07 2.40 14.26
CA VAL A 190 5.81 3.56 14.78
C VAL A 190 5.01 4.86 14.62
N ILE A 191 4.36 5.07 13.46
CA ILE A 191 3.47 6.22 13.23
C ILE A 191 2.36 6.26 14.30
N GLY A 192 1.68 5.14 14.57
CA GLY A 192 0.63 5.08 15.57
C GLY A 192 1.14 5.47 16.96
N ARG A 193 2.33 5.02 17.34
CA ARG A 193 2.94 5.40 18.63
C ARG A 193 3.42 6.84 18.64
N TYR A 194 3.94 7.34 17.53
CA TYR A 194 4.38 8.74 17.39
C TYR A 194 3.22 9.72 17.54
N LEU A 195 2.05 9.40 17.03
CA LEU A 195 0.85 10.22 17.17
C LEU A 195 0.39 10.36 18.64
N ASP A 196 0.65 9.34 19.45
CA ASP A 196 0.28 9.34 20.89
C ASP A 196 1.48 9.60 21.82
N ARG A 197 2.63 10.07 21.31
CA ARG A 197 3.89 10.22 22.08
C ARG A 197 3.80 11.11 23.31
N GLU A 198 2.87 12.06 23.33
CA GLU A 198 2.65 12.97 24.46
C GLU A 198 1.80 12.36 25.58
N LYS A 199 1.32 11.12 25.39
CA LYS A 199 0.49 10.39 26.35
C LYS A 199 1.22 9.17 26.88
N PRO A 200 0.94 8.74 28.13
CA PRO A 200 1.45 7.46 28.60
C PRO A 200 0.83 6.32 27.78
N PHE A 201 1.65 5.45 27.22
CA PHE A 201 1.17 4.28 26.49
C PHE A 201 0.38 3.32 27.39
N ASN A 202 -0.80 2.91 26.94
CA ASN A 202 -1.59 1.86 27.57
C ASN A 202 -0.92 0.49 27.32
N LYS A 203 -0.21 -0.02 28.33
CA LYS A 203 0.59 -1.24 28.23
C LYS A 203 -0.22 -2.44 28.68
N LEU A 204 -0.05 -3.55 27.97
CA LEU A 204 -0.52 -4.85 28.45
C LEU A 204 0.41 -5.30 29.59
N ASN A 205 -0.17 -5.55 30.77
CA ASN A 205 0.56 -6.07 31.95
C ASN A 205 0.87 -7.56 31.79
#